data_fc9b9d6d52f341405eb89e5078079513
#
_entry.id   fc9b9d6d52f341405eb89e5078079513
#
_cell.length_a   1.000
_cell.length_b   1.000
_cell.length_c   1.000
_cell.angle_alpha   90.00
_cell.angle_beta   90.00
_cell.angle_gamma   90.00
#
_symmetry.space_group_name_H-M   'P 1'
#
loop_
_entity.id
_entity.type
_entity.pdbx_description
1 polymer ?
#
loop_
_entity_poly.entity_id
_entity_poly.type
_entity_poly.pdbx_seq_one_letter_code
_entity_poly.pdbx_strand_id
1 'polypeptide(L)'
;MAASSVSSSGDTGTNGSENRKLPPIRLSSFVDPRQPWILVADGSLKGYFDWVPKNLRVGPWSKLAIPTLVMVTCGILYCRPTENSFDTLIASYPRAFSTYWWYNVFAFFAMPGLLLGSISQSSPAIVVAFTIQSWIMNGLRHGINVCAPFLWDNHVLLKVNHILRFPALVSASVTFVVWNFVLLPYVYCIAMKTRQKKIGFARWNFGWRLVQLHLCNIIYAVMNTLVTGSIQEGQRPLFDTEDRWYSLAYSLVYGLFYTLILDRIGLHLYPVFSPRSSFVMVTWLMVFVLHFAAFNFWNHMIDNHTFFLRFDFMLAICGFVTIFGQIMHWCLSKKEEEIKRLTKLE
;
A
#
# COMPACT_ATOMS: atom_id res chain seq x y z
N MET A 1 8.86 3.90 -13.59
CA MET A 1 8.54 3.79 -15.04
C MET A 1 9.32 4.87 -15.76
N ALA A 2 10.42 4.53 -16.39
CA ALA A 2 11.04 5.38 -17.37
C ALA A 2 10.12 5.32 -18.61
N ALA A 3 9.46 6.44 -18.94
CA ALA A 3 8.77 6.57 -20.19
C ALA A 3 9.84 6.52 -21.30
N SER A 4 9.97 5.38 -21.99
CA SER A 4 10.66 5.36 -23.27
C SER A 4 9.86 6.26 -24.21
N SER A 5 10.44 7.40 -24.56
CA SER A 5 9.96 8.31 -25.61
C SER A 5 9.89 7.51 -26.92
N VAL A 6 8.71 7.10 -27.30
CA VAL A 6 8.43 6.73 -28.69
C VAL A 6 8.29 8.03 -29.45
N SER A 7 9.34 8.40 -30.18
CA SER A 7 9.31 9.43 -31.17
C SER A 7 8.38 8.98 -32.32
N SER A 8 7.15 9.45 -32.35
CA SER A 8 6.34 9.44 -33.56
C SER A 8 6.73 10.65 -34.39
N SER A 9 7.45 10.40 -35.45
CA SER A 9 7.71 11.36 -36.53
C SER A 9 6.41 11.78 -37.23
N GLY A 10 6.25 13.07 -37.40
CA GLY A 10 5.45 13.65 -38.44
C GLY A 10 4.02 14.03 -38.05
N ASP A 11 3.88 15.20 -37.41
CA ASP A 11 2.83 16.13 -37.76
C ASP A 11 3.29 17.55 -37.42
N THR A 12 3.64 18.32 -38.47
CA THR A 12 3.99 19.74 -38.39
C THR A 12 2.73 20.57 -38.27
N GLY A 13 2.00 20.39 -37.17
CA GLY A 13 0.97 21.26 -36.72
C GLY A 13 1.58 22.31 -35.79
N THR A 14 1.67 23.53 -36.21
CA THR A 14 1.97 24.73 -35.41
C THR A 14 1.00 24.82 -34.23
N ASN A 15 1.27 24.09 -33.17
CA ASN A 15 0.58 24.24 -31.91
C ASN A 15 1.25 25.36 -31.13
N GLY A 16 0.68 26.56 -31.32
CA GLY A 16 0.86 27.62 -30.35
C GLY A 16 0.60 27.05 -28.96
N SER A 17 1.61 27.08 -28.09
CA SER A 17 1.46 26.80 -26.70
C SER A 17 0.56 27.87 -26.10
N GLU A 18 -0.76 27.71 -26.26
CA GLU A 18 -1.68 28.43 -25.41
C GLU A 18 -1.33 28.07 -23.99
N ASN A 19 -0.72 29.00 -23.28
CA ASN A 19 -0.64 29.03 -21.83
C ASN A 19 -2.07 28.93 -21.29
N ARG A 20 -2.64 27.73 -21.23
CA ARG A 20 -3.92 27.48 -20.56
C ARG A 20 -3.71 27.80 -19.11
N LYS A 21 -3.96 29.07 -18.75
CA LYS A 21 -4.08 29.44 -17.32
C LYS A 21 -5.02 28.47 -16.69
N LEU A 22 -4.55 27.79 -15.65
CA LEU A 22 -5.40 26.93 -14.82
C LEU A 22 -6.64 27.74 -14.46
N PRO A 23 -7.85 27.18 -14.58
CA PRO A 23 -9.05 27.89 -14.19
C PRO A 23 -8.91 28.34 -12.73
N PRO A 24 -9.28 29.56 -12.40
CA PRO A 24 -9.14 30.08 -11.04
C PRO A 24 -9.87 29.14 -10.08
N ILE A 25 -9.22 28.80 -8.96
CA ILE A 25 -9.82 28.00 -7.88
C ILE A 25 -11.06 28.77 -7.41
N ARG A 26 -12.24 28.24 -7.69
CA ARG A 26 -13.49 28.87 -7.27
C ARG A 26 -13.72 28.54 -5.80
N LEU A 27 -14.13 29.52 -5.01
CA LEU A 27 -14.46 29.33 -3.60
C LEU A 27 -15.51 28.21 -3.40
N SER A 28 -16.44 28.06 -4.35
CA SER A 28 -17.41 26.97 -4.39
C SER A 28 -16.77 25.59 -4.45
N SER A 29 -15.56 25.45 -5.01
CA SER A 29 -14.87 24.15 -5.06
C SER A 29 -14.31 23.71 -3.70
N PHE A 30 -14.13 24.62 -2.75
CA PHE A 30 -13.78 24.30 -1.37
C PHE A 30 -14.98 23.83 -0.55
N VAL A 31 -16.17 24.32 -0.89
CA VAL A 31 -17.42 24.02 -0.18
C VAL A 31 -18.10 22.78 -0.74
N ASP A 32 -18.03 22.55 -2.06
CA ASP A 32 -18.60 21.32 -2.66
C ASP A 32 -17.57 20.18 -2.70
N PRO A 33 -17.69 19.17 -1.81
CA PRO A 33 -16.75 18.05 -1.78
C PRO A 33 -16.77 17.20 -3.04
N ARG A 34 -17.73 17.39 -3.93
CA ARG A 34 -17.83 16.64 -5.19
C ARG A 34 -16.98 17.23 -6.31
N GLN A 35 -16.48 18.45 -6.13
CA GLN A 35 -15.64 19.14 -7.12
C GLN A 35 -14.16 19.00 -6.77
N PRO A 36 -13.27 18.71 -7.71
CA PRO A 36 -11.83 18.72 -7.46
C PRO A 36 -11.33 20.14 -7.18
N TRP A 37 -10.41 20.29 -6.23
CA TRP A 37 -9.78 21.59 -5.93
C TRP A 37 -8.78 22.01 -7.00
N ILE A 38 -7.98 21.04 -7.44
CA ILE A 38 -6.93 21.22 -8.44
C ILE A 38 -7.01 20.04 -9.39
N LEU A 39 -7.06 20.33 -10.68
CA LEU A 39 -6.82 19.30 -11.70
C LEU A 39 -5.31 19.19 -11.86
N VAL A 40 -4.70 18.18 -11.25
CA VAL A 40 -3.29 17.83 -11.50
C VAL A 40 -3.12 17.26 -12.92
N ALA A 41 -4.07 17.58 -13.80
CA ALA A 41 -4.22 16.98 -15.12
C ALA A 41 -3.10 17.32 -16.11
N ASP A 42 -2.35 18.41 -15.91
CA ASP A 42 -1.46 18.92 -16.95
C ASP A 42 0.03 18.99 -16.57
N GLY A 43 0.40 18.43 -15.42
CA GLY A 43 1.78 18.57 -14.91
C GLY A 43 2.63 17.29 -15.02
N SER A 44 3.46 17.10 -14.02
CA SER A 44 4.46 16.05 -13.92
C SER A 44 3.94 14.61 -13.88
N LEU A 45 2.63 14.41 -13.71
CA LEU A 45 1.97 13.10 -13.65
C LEU A 45 1.22 12.74 -14.94
N LYS A 46 1.39 13.54 -16.02
CA LYS A 46 0.81 13.25 -17.32
C LYS A 46 1.24 11.86 -17.79
N GLY A 47 0.26 11.01 -18.10
CA GLY A 47 0.48 9.62 -18.49
C GLY A 47 0.47 8.61 -17.36
N TYR A 48 0.72 8.99 -16.11
CA TYR A 48 0.70 8.04 -14.98
C TYR A 48 -0.72 7.50 -14.68
N PHE A 49 -1.75 8.33 -14.89
CA PHE A 49 -3.16 7.99 -14.65
C PHE A 49 -3.98 7.83 -15.92
N ASP A 50 -3.38 7.80 -17.11
CA ASP A 50 -4.11 7.69 -18.38
C ASP A 50 -4.92 6.40 -18.50
N TRP A 51 -4.53 5.36 -17.76
CA TRP A 51 -5.28 4.11 -17.66
C TRP A 51 -6.53 4.20 -16.78
N VAL A 52 -6.64 5.25 -15.94
CA VAL A 52 -7.82 5.47 -15.09
C VAL A 52 -8.93 6.08 -15.92
N PRO A 53 -10.13 5.51 -15.97
CA PRO A 53 -11.26 6.04 -16.70
C PRO A 53 -11.55 7.52 -16.33
N LYS A 54 -11.86 8.34 -17.33
CA LYS A 54 -12.06 9.78 -17.14
C LYS A 54 -13.14 10.11 -16.09
N ASN A 55 -14.22 9.35 -16.07
CA ASN A 55 -15.31 9.50 -15.09
C ASN A 55 -14.90 9.23 -13.64
N LEU A 56 -13.81 8.48 -13.41
CA LEU A 56 -13.23 8.26 -12.08
C LEU A 56 -12.19 9.30 -11.69
N ARG A 57 -11.74 10.13 -12.65
CA ARG A 57 -10.77 11.21 -12.42
C ARG A 57 -11.45 12.57 -12.30
N VAL A 58 -12.47 12.81 -13.11
CA VAL A 58 -13.16 14.10 -13.23
C VAL A 58 -14.66 13.85 -13.25
N GLY A 59 -15.40 14.65 -12.52
CA GLY A 59 -16.86 14.55 -12.46
C GLY A 59 -17.37 14.59 -11.00
N PRO A 60 -18.67 14.51 -10.80
CA PRO A 60 -19.26 14.52 -9.46
C PRO A 60 -18.98 13.23 -8.71
N TRP A 61 -18.96 13.30 -7.39
CA TRP A 61 -18.97 12.10 -6.57
C TRP A 61 -20.25 11.29 -6.78
N SER A 62 -20.14 9.98 -6.62
CA SER A 62 -21.30 9.10 -6.56
C SER A 62 -22.23 9.52 -5.42
N LYS A 63 -23.54 9.43 -5.65
CA LYS A 63 -24.55 9.70 -4.62
C LYS A 63 -24.37 8.82 -3.38
N LEU A 64 -23.72 7.66 -3.54
CA LEU A 64 -23.42 6.71 -2.47
C LEU A 64 -22.16 7.06 -1.67
N ALA A 65 -21.29 7.97 -2.14
CA ALA A 65 -20.01 8.24 -1.50
C ALA A 65 -20.16 8.77 -0.06
N ILE A 66 -20.99 9.81 0.12
CA ILE A 66 -21.21 10.41 1.44
C ILE A 66 -21.95 9.45 2.39
N PRO A 67 -23.08 8.82 2.01
CA PRO A 67 -23.74 7.84 2.85
C PRO A 67 -22.81 6.68 3.25
N THR A 68 -21.98 6.18 2.33
CA THR A 68 -21.00 5.13 2.61
C THR A 68 -19.98 5.60 3.66
N LEU A 69 -19.42 6.80 3.49
CA LEU A 69 -18.45 7.34 4.41
C LEU A 69 -19.04 7.51 5.84
N VAL A 70 -20.26 8.01 5.93
CA VAL A 70 -20.98 8.15 7.21
C VAL A 70 -21.21 6.77 7.83
N MET A 71 -21.74 5.81 7.07
CA MET A 71 -21.99 4.45 7.54
C MET A 71 -20.72 3.77 8.06
N VAL A 72 -19.62 3.86 7.31
CA VAL A 72 -18.31 3.31 7.68
C VAL A 72 -17.80 3.96 8.96
N THR A 73 -17.89 5.30 9.05
CA THR A 73 -17.45 6.04 10.24
C THR A 73 -18.27 5.63 11.47
N CYS A 74 -19.60 5.60 11.37
CA CYS A 74 -20.47 5.17 12.47
C CYS A 74 -20.19 3.72 12.88
N GLY A 75 -19.97 2.82 11.91
CA GLY A 75 -19.62 1.43 12.19
C GLY A 75 -18.30 1.29 12.95
N ILE A 76 -17.27 2.05 12.58
CA ILE A 76 -15.98 2.02 13.29
C ILE A 76 -16.12 2.60 14.71
N LEU A 77 -16.83 3.72 14.87
CA LEU A 77 -17.08 4.30 16.18
C LEU A 77 -17.88 3.35 17.09
N TYR A 78 -18.85 2.64 16.52
CA TYR A 78 -19.62 1.63 17.25
C TYR A 78 -18.76 0.45 17.73
N CYS A 79 -17.76 0.05 16.93
CA CYS A 79 -16.82 -1.02 17.28
C CYS A 79 -15.72 -0.59 18.26
N ARG A 80 -15.74 0.66 18.76
CA ARG A 80 -14.73 1.15 19.71
C ARG A 80 -14.80 0.35 21.01
N PRO A 81 -13.67 -0.19 21.51
CA PRO A 81 -13.62 -0.85 22.80
C PRO A 81 -13.98 0.11 23.94
N THR A 82 -14.70 -0.39 24.94
CA THR A 82 -15.08 0.38 26.14
C THR A 82 -14.01 0.35 27.21
N GLU A 83 -13.14 -0.67 27.20
CA GLU A 83 -12.05 -0.84 28.15
C GLU A 83 -10.72 -0.49 27.48
N ASN A 84 -9.88 0.26 28.19
CA ASN A 84 -8.52 0.54 27.75
C ASN A 84 -7.59 -0.51 28.37
N SER A 85 -7.10 -1.45 27.57
CA SER A 85 -6.13 -2.46 28.02
C SER A 85 -4.69 -1.93 28.07
N PHE A 86 -4.48 -0.64 27.79
CA PHE A 86 -3.15 -0.03 27.68
C PHE A 86 -2.24 -0.15 28.90
N ASP A 87 -2.81 -0.27 30.10
CA ASP A 87 -2.01 -0.26 31.31
C ASP A 87 -1.45 -1.66 31.69
N THR A 88 -1.92 -2.70 31.03
CA THR A 88 -1.52 -4.10 31.31
C THR A 88 -0.58 -4.70 30.26
N LEU A 89 -0.39 -4.04 29.11
CA LEU A 89 0.37 -4.61 28.00
C LEU A 89 1.85 -4.19 28.07
N ILE A 90 2.68 -5.10 28.49
CA ILE A 90 4.12 -5.03 28.32
C ILE A 90 4.43 -5.42 26.85
N ALA A 91 4.62 -4.43 26.00
CA ALA A 91 5.09 -4.70 24.65
C ALA A 91 6.49 -5.33 24.74
N SER A 92 6.64 -6.53 24.20
CA SER A 92 7.94 -7.20 24.12
C SER A 92 8.75 -6.66 22.94
N TYR A 93 10.04 -6.57 23.11
CA TYR A 93 11.00 -6.21 22.06
C TYR A 93 12.18 -7.19 22.10
N PRO A 94 12.89 -7.41 20.97
CA PRO A 94 14.00 -8.35 20.93
C PRO A 94 15.16 -7.87 21.81
N ARG A 95 15.81 -8.81 22.48
CA ARG A 95 17.03 -8.53 23.25
C ARG A 95 18.10 -7.94 22.31
N ALA A 96 18.79 -6.89 22.77
CA ALA A 96 19.88 -6.28 22.02
C ALA A 96 20.91 -7.33 21.56
N PHE A 97 21.38 -7.17 20.34
CA PHE A 97 22.36 -8.05 19.68
C PHE A 97 21.93 -9.49 19.45
N SER A 98 20.66 -9.85 19.71
CA SER A 98 20.09 -11.15 19.30
C SER A 98 19.90 -11.22 17.78
N THR A 99 19.72 -12.44 17.24
CA THR A 99 19.40 -12.65 15.81
C THR A 99 18.18 -11.83 15.37
N TYR A 100 17.15 -11.78 16.21
CA TYR A 100 15.93 -11.02 15.94
C TYR A 100 16.18 -9.51 15.97
N TRP A 101 17.05 -9.02 16.83
CA TRP A 101 17.44 -7.62 16.85
C TRP A 101 18.22 -7.24 15.58
N TRP A 102 19.19 -8.05 15.15
CA TRP A 102 19.93 -7.83 13.90
C TRP A 102 19.03 -7.88 12.67
N TYR A 103 18.03 -8.75 12.67
CA TYR A 103 17.01 -8.73 11.61
C TYR A 103 16.26 -7.39 11.57
N ASN A 104 15.85 -6.86 12.74
CA ASN A 104 15.17 -5.56 12.78
C ASN A 104 16.09 -4.42 12.33
N VAL A 105 17.40 -4.45 12.66
CA VAL A 105 18.40 -3.51 12.15
C VAL A 105 18.45 -3.55 10.62
N PHE A 106 18.62 -4.73 10.04
CA PHE A 106 18.64 -4.90 8.59
C PHE A 106 17.36 -4.37 7.94
N ALA A 107 16.19 -4.77 8.42
CA ALA A 107 14.91 -4.35 7.88
C ALA A 107 14.71 -2.82 8.00
N PHE A 108 15.10 -2.23 9.13
CA PHE A 108 15.02 -0.79 9.37
C PHE A 108 15.81 0.03 8.34
N PHE A 109 16.99 -0.43 7.94
CA PHE A 109 17.79 0.26 6.91
C PHE A 109 17.37 -0.11 5.48
N ALA A 110 16.94 -1.34 5.22
CA ALA A 110 16.50 -1.77 3.90
C ALA A 110 15.19 -1.07 3.46
N MET A 111 14.27 -0.83 4.39
CA MET A 111 12.97 -0.24 4.07
C MET A 111 13.04 1.21 3.56
N PRO A 112 13.76 2.15 4.21
CA PRO A 112 13.98 3.48 3.66
C PRO A 112 14.74 3.45 2.32
N GLY A 113 15.71 2.57 2.16
CA GLY A 113 16.45 2.42 0.89
C GLY A 113 15.53 2.05 -0.27
N LEU A 114 14.62 1.10 -0.08
CA LEU A 114 13.61 0.73 -1.07
C LEU A 114 12.61 1.86 -1.34
N LEU A 115 12.20 2.59 -0.30
CA LEU A 115 11.31 3.74 -0.42
C LEU A 115 11.96 4.86 -1.24
N LEU A 116 13.17 5.26 -0.90
CA LEU A 116 13.92 6.29 -1.64
C LEU A 116 14.13 5.88 -3.10
N GLY A 117 14.50 4.62 -3.33
CA GLY A 117 14.62 4.08 -4.68
C GLY A 117 13.28 4.06 -5.46
N SER A 118 12.15 3.93 -4.78
CA SER A 118 10.82 3.99 -5.41
C SER A 118 10.43 5.44 -5.73
N ILE A 119 10.70 6.38 -4.83
CA ILE A 119 10.47 7.80 -5.02
C ILE A 119 11.30 8.33 -6.20
N SER A 120 12.57 7.98 -6.27
CA SER A 120 13.49 8.45 -7.33
C SER A 120 13.09 8.00 -8.74
N GLN A 121 12.39 6.87 -8.86
CA GLN A 121 11.96 6.32 -10.15
C GLN A 121 10.51 6.64 -10.53
N SER A 122 9.70 7.06 -9.58
CA SER A 122 8.29 7.32 -9.83
C SER A 122 7.96 8.79 -9.62
N SER A 123 7.60 9.14 -8.41
CA SER A 123 7.27 10.50 -7.99
C SER A 123 7.21 10.53 -6.46
N PRO A 124 7.52 11.66 -5.81
CA PRO A 124 7.27 11.84 -4.37
C PRO A 124 5.82 11.57 -3.97
N ALA A 125 4.86 11.76 -4.88
CA ALA A 125 3.45 11.48 -4.63
C ALA A 125 3.16 10.01 -4.28
N ILE A 126 4.06 9.07 -4.61
CA ILE A 126 3.89 7.65 -4.24
C ILE A 126 3.89 7.44 -2.72
N VAL A 127 4.49 8.35 -1.95
CA VAL A 127 4.56 8.27 -0.48
C VAL A 127 3.17 8.23 0.16
N VAL A 128 2.16 8.84 -0.45
CA VAL A 128 0.78 8.82 0.03
C VAL A 128 0.00 7.56 -0.38
N ALA A 129 0.60 6.64 -1.13
CA ALA A 129 -0.03 5.37 -1.47
C ALA A 129 -0.19 4.48 -0.23
N PHE A 130 -1.32 3.79 -0.09
CA PHE A 130 -1.61 2.90 1.03
C PHE A 130 -0.54 1.82 1.22
N THR A 131 -0.04 1.25 0.12
CA THR A 131 1.07 0.29 0.13
C THR A 131 2.33 0.87 0.78
N ILE A 132 2.66 2.11 0.44
CA ILE A 132 3.84 2.79 0.98
C ILE A 132 3.62 3.17 2.44
N GLN A 133 2.41 3.57 2.84
CA GLN A 133 2.06 3.82 4.24
C GLN A 133 2.20 2.54 5.08
N SER A 134 1.74 1.40 4.56
CA SER A 134 1.97 0.08 5.19
C SER A 134 3.46 -0.22 5.35
N TRP A 135 4.26 0.06 4.32
CA TRP A 135 5.71 -0.11 4.35
C TRP A 135 6.40 0.79 5.38
N ILE A 136 5.98 2.05 5.48
CA ILE A 136 6.48 3.01 6.47
C ILE A 136 6.14 2.54 7.89
N MET A 137 4.92 2.07 8.14
CA MET A 137 4.54 1.53 9.46
C MET A 137 5.41 0.34 9.86
N ASN A 138 5.67 -0.58 8.93
CA ASN A 138 6.57 -1.71 9.18
C ASN A 138 8.00 -1.22 9.48
N GLY A 139 8.54 -0.28 8.70
CA GLY A 139 9.85 0.31 8.93
C GLY A 139 9.95 1.00 10.29
N LEU A 140 8.92 1.76 10.68
CA LEU A 140 8.86 2.42 11.99
C LEU A 140 8.88 1.41 13.13
N ARG A 141 8.11 0.32 13.04
CA ARG A 141 8.11 -0.75 14.03
C ARG A 141 9.45 -1.45 14.14
N HIS A 142 10.13 -1.72 13.01
CA HIS A 142 11.50 -2.24 13.02
C HIS A 142 12.45 -1.27 13.72
N GLY A 143 12.35 0.03 13.46
CA GLY A 143 13.14 1.06 14.14
C GLY A 143 12.90 1.10 15.64
N ILE A 144 11.64 1.00 16.10
CA ILE A 144 11.32 0.93 17.53
C ILE A 144 11.95 -0.32 18.15
N ASN A 145 11.86 -1.49 17.52
CA ASN A 145 12.47 -2.73 18.01
C ASN A 145 14.02 -2.64 18.11
N VAL A 146 14.65 -1.84 17.25
CA VAL A 146 16.09 -1.58 17.32
C VAL A 146 16.45 -0.67 18.49
N CYS A 147 15.69 0.40 18.70
CA CYS A 147 16.00 1.43 19.69
C CYS A 147 15.57 1.05 21.11
N ALA A 148 14.45 0.33 21.27
CA ALA A 148 13.86 0.04 22.58
C ALA A 148 14.81 -0.58 23.61
N PRO A 149 15.72 -1.52 23.27
CA PRO A 149 16.66 -2.09 24.24
C PRO A 149 17.66 -1.10 24.86
N PHE A 150 17.87 0.05 24.23
CA PHE A 150 18.88 1.04 24.63
C PHE A 150 18.28 2.30 25.28
N LEU A 151 16.96 2.39 25.36
CA LEU A 151 16.28 3.56 25.90
C LEU A 151 15.90 3.29 27.35
N TRP A 152 16.26 4.23 28.23
CA TRP A 152 15.98 4.17 29.66
C TRP A 152 14.49 4.22 29.95
N ASP A 153 13.76 5.10 29.25
CA ASP A 153 12.30 5.18 29.27
C ASP A 153 11.77 4.94 27.87
N ASN A 154 11.41 3.67 27.62
CA ASN A 154 10.88 3.25 26.31
C ASN A 154 9.35 3.09 26.28
N HIS A 155 8.65 3.44 27.37
CA HIS A 155 7.22 3.18 27.53
C HIS A 155 6.36 3.77 26.40
N VAL A 156 6.65 5.02 25.98
CA VAL A 156 5.91 5.67 24.88
C VAL A 156 6.17 4.95 23.56
N LEU A 157 7.42 4.57 23.29
CA LEU A 157 7.76 3.83 22.06
C LEU A 157 7.12 2.45 22.02
N LEU A 158 7.06 1.77 23.16
CA LEU A 158 6.41 0.47 23.25
C LEU A 158 4.91 0.58 23.07
N LYS A 159 4.27 1.65 23.59
CA LYS A 159 2.87 1.95 23.29
C LYS A 159 2.64 2.17 21.78
N VAL A 160 3.45 2.97 21.13
CA VAL A 160 3.36 3.20 19.69
C VAL A 160 3.57 1.89 18.92
N ASN A 161 4.56 1.08 19.31
CA ASN A 161 4.80 -0.22 18.71
C ASN A 161 3.58 -1.15 18.82
N HIS A 162 2.94 -1.15 19.98
CA HIS A 162 1.72 -1.94 20.23
C HIS A 162 0.56 -1.46 19.37
N ILE A 163 0.24 -0.15 19.38
CA ILE A 163 -0.85 0.43 18.57
C ILE A 163 -0.68 0.10 17.09
N LEU A 164 0.56 0.16 16.58
CA LEU A 164 0.86 -0.12 15.17
C LEU A 164 0.92 -1.62 14.84
N ARG A 165 0.86 -2.50 15.81
CA ARG A 165 1.04 -3.96 15.65
C ARG A 165 0.12 -4.54 14.60
N PHE A 166 -1.16 -4.44 14.83
CA PHE A 166 -2.17 -4.99 13.93
C PHE A 166 -2.44 -4.11 12.70
N PRO A 167 -2.48 -2.77 12.78
CA PRO A 167 -2.55 -1.91 11.60
C PRO A 167 -1.46 -2.20 10.55
N ALA A 168 -0.22 -2.40 10.97
CA ALA A 168 0.88 -2.74 10.05
C ALA A 168 0.65 -4.10 9.35
N LEU A 169 0.27 -5.12 10.11
CA LEU A 169 0.02 -6.46 9.59
C LEU A 169 -1.18 -6.50 8.65
N VAL A 170 -2.30 -5.87 9.06
CA VAL A 170 -3.52 -5.83 8.22
C VAL A 170 -3.31 -5.00 6.98
N SER A 171 -2.66 -3.85 7.08
CA SER A 171 -2.36 -3.01 5.90
C SER A 171 -1.49 -3.75 4.88
N ALA A 172 -0.50 -4.52 5.35
CA ALA A 172 0.30 -5.38 4.49
C ALA A 172 -0.53 -6.51 3.86
N SER A 173 -1.45 -7.13 4.63
CA SER A 173 -2.36 -8.16 4.15
C SER A 173 -3.34 -7.62 3.11
N VAL A 174 -3.95 -6.46 3.36
CA VAL A 174 -4.85 -5.77 2.42
C VAL A 174 -4.09 -5.37 1.15
N THR A 175 -2.87 -4.84 1.29
CA THR A 175 -2.02 -4.53 0.15
C THR A 175 -1.75 -5.76 -0.71
N PHE A 176 -1.37 -6.87 -0.07
CA PHE A 176 -1.12 -8.14 -0.76
C PHE A 176 -2.35 -8.63 -1.52
N VAL A 177 -3.52 -8.67 -0.86
CA VAL A 177 -4.77 -9.14 -1.47
C VAL A 177 -5.24 -8.21 -2.57
N VAL A 178 -5.36 -6.92 -2.29
CA VAL A 178 -5.88 -5.95 -3.25
C VAL A 178 -4.97 -5.81 -4.46
N TRP A 179 -3.65 -5.79 -4.27
CA TRP A 179 -2.73 -5.71 -5.40
C TRP A 179 -2.77 -6.95 -6.26
N ASN A 180 -2.59 -8.14 -5.69
CA ASN A 180 -2.39 -9.35 -6.48
C ASN A 180 -3.69 -9.94 -7.04
N PHE A 181 -4.83 -9.78 -6.35
CA PHE A 181 -6.09 -10.40 -6.74
C PHE A 181 -7.11 -9.42 -7.34
N VAL A 182 -6.92 -8.11 -7.18
CA VAL A 182 -7.84 -7.11 -7.71
C VAL A 182 -7.16 -6.20 -8.75
N LEU A 183 -6.13 -5.45 -8.33
CA LEU A 183 -5.54 -4.42 -9.19
C LEU A 183 -4.66 -5.01 -10.29
N LEU A 184 -3.81 -5.97 -10.00
CA LEU A 184 -2.94 -6.60 -10.99
C LEU A 184 -3.76 -7.25 -12.13
N PRO A 185 -4.76 -8.13 -11.84
CA PRO A 185 -5.61 -8.69 -12.88
C PRO A 185 -6.39 -7.62 -13.66
N TYR A 186 -6.94 -6.63 -12.96
CA TYR A 186 -7.67 -5.53 -13.61
C TYR A 186 -6.80 -4.78 -14.60
N VAL A 187 -5.61 -4.33 -14.17
CA VAL A 187 -4.70 -3.58 -15.04
C VAL A 187 -4.21 -4.46 -16.20
N TYR A 188 -3.81 -5.70 -15.92
CA TYR A 188 -3.30 -6.63 -16.93
C TYR A 188 -4.35 -7.01 -17.98
N CYS A 189 -5.56 -7.36 -17.56
CA CYS A 189 -6.59 -7.86 -18.45
C CYS A 189 -7.37 -6.73 -19.16
N ILE A 190 -7.66 -5.63 -18.46
CA ILE A 190 -8.59 -4.59 -18.91
C ILE A 190 -7.86 -3.35 -19.41
N ALA A 191 -6.87 -2.84 -18.64
CA ALA A 191 -6.20 -1.60 -18.99
C ALA A 191 -5.11 -1.78 -20.05
N MET A 192 -4.37 -2.91 -20.03
CA MET A 192 -3.31 -3.22 -21.00
C MET A 192 -3.86 -3.89 -22.25
N LYS A 193 -4.14 -3.11 -23.29
CA LYS A 193 -4.82 -3.58 -24.51
C LYS A 193 -3.90 -4.39 -25.47
N THR A 194 -2.61 -4.09 -25.51
CA THR A 194 -1.67 -4.75 -26.43
C THR A 194 -0.79 -5.78 -25.73
N ARG A 195 -0.36 -6.82 -26.46
CA ARG A 195 0.56 -7.86 -25.94
C ARG A 195 1.86 -7.26 -25.39
N GLN A 196 2.42 -6.28 -26.09
CA GLN A 196 3.63 -5.58 -25.65
C GLN A 196 3.44 -4.86 -24.32
N LYS A 197 2.32 -4.10 -24.15
CA LYS A 197 1.99 -3.41 -22.91
C LYS A 197 1.76 -4.41 -21.75
N LYS A 198 1.11 -5.55 -22.03
CA LYS A 198 0.90 -6.61 -21.03
C LYS A 198 2.23 -7.18 -20.53
N ILE A 199 3.15 -7.49 -21.42
CA ILE A 199 4.47 -8.03 -21.06
C ILE A 199 5.28 -6.97 -20.31
N GLY A 200 5.32 -5.72 -20.79
CA GLY A 200 6.00 -4.62 -20.12
C GLY A 200 5.46 -4.38 -18.70
N PHE A 201 4.14 -4.41 -18.52
CA PHE A 201 3.50 -4.28 -17.21
C PHE A 201 3.82 -5.47 -16.29
N ALA A 202 3.73 -6.71 -16.80
CA ALA A 202 4.10 -7.91 -16.03
C ALA A 202 5.58 -7.87 -15.61
N ARG A 203 6.49 -7.51 -16.52
CA ARG A 203 7.91 -7.32 -16.20
C ARG A 203 8.11 -6.29 -15.09
N TRP A 204 7.45 -5.14 -15.19
CA TRP A 204 7.51 -4.10 -14.17
C TRP A 204 7.00 -4.61 -12.82
N ASN A 205 5.88 -5.37 -12.79
CA ASN A 205 5.32 -5.93 -11.56
C ASN A 205 6.26 -6.92 -10.86
N PHE A 206 7.01 -7.73 -11.62
CA PHE A 206 8.01 -8.64 -11.07
C PHE A 206 9.39 -7.98 -10.84
N GLY A 207 9.52 -6.68 -11.06
CA GLY A 207 10.71 -5.93 -10.68
C GLY A 207 10.95 -6.00 -9.18
N TRP A 208 12.23 -6.06 -8.77
CA TRP A 208 12.68 -6.21 -7.38
C TRP A 208 11.85 -5.40 -6.38
N ARG A 209 11.64 -4.11 -6.64
CA ARG A 209 10.93 -3.22 -5.72
C ARG A 209 9.48 -3.58 -5.52
N LEU A 210 8.77 -3.89 -6.61
CA LEU A 210 7.35 -4.22 -6.51
C LEU A 210 7.12 -5.57 -5.86
N VAL A 211 8.02 -6.52 -6.07
CA VAL A 211 8.04 -7.79 -5.34
C VAL A 211 8.18 -7.52 -3.84
N GLN A 212 9.12 -6.65 -3.43
CA GLN A 212 9.28 -6.29 -2.02
C GLN A 212 8.05 -5.58 -1.47
N LEU A 213 7.52 -4.59 -2.18
CA LEU A 213 6.39 -3.77 -1.72
C LEU A 213 5.05 -4.52 -1.68
N HIS A 214 4.80 -5.45 -2.59
CA HIS A 214 3.49 -6.07 -2.74
C HIS A 214 3.43 -7.54 -2.33
N LEU A 215 4.55 -8.27 -2.38
CA LEU A 215 4.62 -9.68 -1.99
C LEU A 215 5.36 -9.86 -0.67
N CYS A 216 6.53 -9.27 -0.50
CA CYS A 216 7.33 -9.44 0.72
C CYS A 216 6.84 -8.56 1.88
N ASN A 217 6.08 -7.49 1.62
CA ASN A 217 5.58 -6.59 2.68
C ASN A 217 4.83 -7.34 3.78
N ILE A 218 3.96 -8.28 3.41
CA ILE A 218 3.22 -9.10 4.37
C ILE A 218 4.18 -9.98 5.20
N ILE A 219 5.23 -10.51 4.59
CA ILE A 219 6.22 -11.36 5.28
C ILE A 219 6.99 -10.52 6.31
N TYR A 220 7.42 -9.31 5.93
CA TYR A 220 8.06 -8.37 6.87
C TYR A 220 7.14 -7.99 8.02
N ALA A 221 5.85 -7.73 7.74
CA ALA A 221 4.87 -7.43 8.77
C ALA A 221 4.66 -8.60 9.75
N VAL A 222 4.56 -9.83 9.24
CA VAL A 222 4.47 -11.05 10.06
C VAL A 222 5.72 -11.21 10.91
N MET A 223 6.90 -11.11 10.32
CA MET A 223 8.16 -11.24 11.04
C MET A 223 8.30 -10.19 12.14
N ASN A 224 7.94 -8.94 11.85
CA ASN A 224 7.98 -7.87 12.85
C ASN A 224 6.96 -8.07 13.97
N THR A 225 5.73 -8.47 13.63
CA THR A 225 4.61 -8.50 14.57
C THR A 225 4.52 -9.79 15.36
N LEU A 226 4.67 -10.93 14.67
CA LEU A 226 4.39 -12.24 15.25
C LEU A 226 5.65 -13.03 15.60
N VAL A 227 6.77 -12.75 14.96
CA VAL A 227 8.01 -13.52 15.15
C VAL A 227 8.98 -12.80 16.06
N THR A 228 9.31 -11.53 15.76
CA THR A 228 10.35 -10.80 16.50
C THR A 228 9.82 -9.92 17.63
N GLY A 229 8.54 -9.59 17.63
CA GLY A 229 7.90 -8.74 18.63
C GLY A 229 7.28 -9.46 19.82
N SER A 230 7.27 -10.80 19.83
CA SER A 230 6.56 -11.59 20.86
C SER A 230 7.41 -12.63 21.59
N ILE A 231 8.74 -12.49 21.58
CA ILE A 231 9.67 -13.58 22.00
C ILE A 231 10.13 -13.48 23.45
N GLN A 232 9.54 -12.68 24.28
CA GLN A 232 9.68 -12.88 25.70
C GLN A 232 8.67 -13.97 26.14
N GLU A 233 9.19 -15.17 26.46
CA GLU A 233 8.48 -16.26 27.13
C GLU A 233 7.66 -17.27 26.29
N GLY A 234 7.84 -17.33 24.99
CA GLY A 234 7.19 -18.38 24.17
C GLY A 234 5.70 -18.22 23.94
N GLN A 235 5.09 -17.16 24.46
CA GLN A 235 3.69 -16.83 24.22
C GLN A 235 3.58 -15.77 23.14
N ARG A 236 2.84 -16.07 22.07
CA ARG A 236 2.45 -15.12 21.04
C ARG A 236 1.07 -14.58 21.42
N PRO A 237 0.98 -13.31 21.84
CA PRO A 237 -0.32 -12.77 22.22
C PRO A 237 -1.23 -12.71 21.00
N LEU A 238 -2.44 -13.22 21.15
CA LEU A 238 -3.51 -13.03 20.18
C LEU A 238 -3.81 -11.54 19.98
N PHE A 239 -4.35 -11.21 18.83
CA PHE A 239 -4.91 -9.89 18.61
C PHE A 239 -6.27 -9.79 19.32
N ASP A 240 -6.49 -8.67 19.97
CA ASP A 240 -7.74 -8.37 20.67
C ASP A 240 -8.64 -7.38 19.89
N THR A 241 -9.73 -6.98 20.50
CA THR A 241 -10.70 -6.04 19.89
C THR A 241 -10.12 -4.64 19.72
N GLU A 242 -9.18 -4.22 20.59
CA GLU A 242 -8.47 -2.94 20.44
C GLU A 242 -7.57 -2.93 19.21
N ASP A 243 -6.76 -3.98 19.01
CA ASP A 243 -5.93 -4.14 17.82
C ASP A 243 -6.75 -4.00 16.53
N ARG A 244 -7.89 -4.68 16.50
CA ARG A 244 -8.82 -4.59 15.37
C ARG A 244 -9.35 -3.18 15.19
N TRP A 245 -9.72 -2.52 16.29
CA TRP A 245 -10.23 -1.15 16.23
C TRP A 245 -9.17 -0.17 15.73
N TYR A 246 -7.91 -0.24 16.18
CA TYR A 246 -6.81 0.59 15.67
C TYR A 246 -6.63 0.42 14.17
N SER A 247 -6.73 -0.80 13.67
CA SER A 247 -6.61 -1.07 12.26
C SER A 247 -7.75 -0.47 11.43
N LEU A 248 -8.98 -0.59 11.92
CA LEU A 248 -10.16 0.03 11.30
C LEU A 248 -10.08 1.56 11.35
N ALA A 249 -9.68 2.13 12.48
CA ALA A 249 -9.50 3.58 12.65
C ALA A 249 -8.42 4.12 11.70
N TYR A 250 -7.29 3.44 11.58
CA TYR A 250 -6.24 3.78 10.60
C TYR A 250 -6.79 3.78 9.18
N SER A 251 -7.53 2.75 8.79
CA SER A 251 -8.10 2.64 7.44
C SER A 251 -9.16 3.71 7.18
N LEU A 252 -9.95 4.10 8.20
CA LEU A 252 -10.86 5.23 8.10
C LEU A 252 -10.10 6.54 7.88
N VAL A 253 -9.06 6.80 8.67
CA VAL A 253 -8.23 8.01 8.53
C VAL A 253 -7.62 8.07 7.13
N TYR A 254 -7.06 6.95 6.65
CA TYR A 254 -6.54 6.89 5.29
C TYR A 254 -7.62 7.11 4.24
N GLY A 255 -8.79 6.52 4.40
CA GLY A 255 -9.90 6.67 3.48
C GLY A 255 -10.46 8.10 3.45
N LEU A 256 -10.54 8.77 4.60
CA LEU A 256 -10.88 10.19 4.68
C LEU A 256 -9.83 11.03 3.96
N PHE A 257 -8.54 10.79 4.22
CA PHE A 257 -7.45 11.45 3.53
C PHE A 257 -7.51 11.22 2.01
N TYR A 258 -7.73 9.97 1.57
CA TYR A 258 -7.90 9.64 0.15
C TYR A 258 -9.07 10.40 -0.47
N THR A 259 -10.22 10.37 0.18
CA THR A 259 -11.47 10.94 -0.36
C THR A 259 -11.48 12.47 -0.32
N LEU A 260 -11.09 13.05 0.82
CA LEU A 260 -11.20 14.49 1.04
C LEU A 260 -10.00 15.28 0.51
N ILE A 261 -8.84 14.64 0.37
CA ILE A 261 -7.60 15.31 -0.05
C ILE A 261 -7.12 14.78 -1.39
N LEU A 262 -6.77 13.48 -1.48
CA LEU A 262 -6.14 12.94 -2.70
C LEU A 262 -7.06 13.01 -3.91
N ASP A 263 -8.34 12.64 -3.75
CA ASP A 263 -9.32 12.78 -4.84
C ASP A 263 -9.51 14.23 -5.26
N ARG A 264 -9.46 15.17 -4.29
CA ARG A 264 -9.64 16.61 -4.54
C ARG A 264 -8.47 17.27 -5.26
N ILE A 265 -7.26 16.77 -5.07
CA ILE A 265 -6.07 17.21 -5.83
C ILE A 265 -5.85 16.40 -7.11
N GLY A 266 -6.75 15.46 -7.43
CA GLY A 266 -6.68 14.66 -8.66
C GLY A 266 -5.69 13.50 -8.60
N LEU A 267 -5.24 13.08 -7.43
CA LEU A 267 -4.30 11.98 -7.24
C LEU A 267 -5.04 10.65 -7.04
N HIS A 268 -5.35 9.96 -8.14
CA HIS A 268 -6.17 8.74 -8.17
C HIS A 268 -5.33 7.47 -8.15
N LEU A 269 -4.66 7.19 -7.03
CA LEU A 269 -3.80 6.01 -6.88
C LEU A 269 -4.59 4.68 -6.96
N TYR A 270 -5.83 4.70 -6.49
CA TYR A 270 -6.71 3.52 -6.43
C TYR A 270 -8.09 3.83 -7.01
N PRO A 271 -8.27 3.70 -8.33
CA PRO A 271 -9.55 4.07 -8.99
C PRO A 271 -10.76 3.33 -8.43
N VAL A 272 -10.57 2.11 -7.97
CA VAL A 272 -11.63 1.29 -7.36
C VAL A 272 -12.19 1.88 -6.06
N PHE A 273 -11.39 2.68 -5.34
CA PHE A 273 -11.79 3.38 -4.12
C PHE A 273 -12.22 4.83 -4.37
N SER A 274 -12.27 5.27 -5.64
CA SER A 274 -12.67 6.62 -5.97
C SER A 274 -14.11 6.90 -5.49
N PRO A 275 -14.34 8.03 -4.82
CA PRO A 275 -15.70 8.43 -4.42
C PRO A 275 -16.60 8.70 -5.63
N ARG A 276 -16.03 8.77 -6.83
CA ARG A 276 -16.74 8.94 -8.12
C ARG A 276 -17.26 7.62 -8.69
N SER A 277 -16.75 6.49 -8.16
CA SER A 277 -17.18 5.16 -8.59
C SER A 277 -18.60 4.84 -8.11
N SER A 278 -19.41 4.23 -8.98
CA SER A 278 -20.69 3.63 -8.57
C SER A 278 -20.52 2.47 -7.59
N PHE A 279 -19.33 1.86 -7.56
CA PHE A 279 -18.99 0.74 -6.67
C PHE A 279 -18.36 1.19 -5.33
N VAL A 280 -18.33 2.48 -5.04
CA VAL A 280 -17.68 3.03 -3.83
C VAL A 280 -18.15 2.34 -2.55
N MET A 281 -19.44 2.07 -2.41
CA MET A 281 -19.98 1.37 -1.24
C MET A 281 -19.44 -0.06 -1.14
N VAL A 282 -19.43 -0.82 -2.24
CA VAL A 282 -18.95 -2.20 -2.26
C VAL A 282 -17.46 -2.25 -1.92
N THR A 283 -16.65 -1.37 -2.50
CA THR A 283 -15.19 -1.36 -2.27
C THR A 283 -14.84 -0.99 -0.84
N TRP A 284 -15.54 -0.04 -0.23
CA TRP A 284 -15.32 0.32 1.16
C TRP A 284 -15.78 -0.76 2.14
N LEU A 285 -16.95 -1.38 1.90
CA LEU A 285 -17.41 -2.53 2.67
C LEU A 285 -16.44 -3.72 2.54
N MET A 286 -15.87 -3.93 1.36
CA MET A 286 -14.85 -4.96 1.16
C MET A 286 -13.62 -4.73 2.04
N VAL A 287 -13.16 -3.48 2.21
CA VAL A 287 -12.05 -3.18 3.14
C VAL A 287 -12.40 -3.59 4.57
N PHE A 288 -13.63 -3.33 5.02
CA PHE A 288 -14.11 -3.77 6.33
C PHE A 288 -14.06 -5.30 6.46
N VAL A 289 -14.65 -5.99 5.50
CA VAL A 289 -14.66 -7.46 5.47
C VAL A 289 -13.24 -8.02 5.51
N LEU A 290 -12.32 -7.41 4.76
CA LEU A 290 -10.91 -7.81 4.75
C LEU A 290 -10.24 -7.61 6.11
N HIS A 291 -10.58 -6.57 6.87
CA HIS A 291 -10.05 -6.37 8.23
C HIS A 291 -10.53 -7.46 9.20
N PHE A 292 -11.81 -7.80 9.17
CA PHE A 292 -12.35 -8.88 9.98
C PHE A 292 -11.79 -10.25 9.56
N ALA A 293 -11.69 -10.49 8.27
CA ALA A 293 -11.09 -11.71 7.75
C ALA A 293 -9.61 -11.83 8.15
N ALA A 294 -8.84 -10.76 8.04
CA ALA A 294 -7.44 -10.74 8.46
C ALA A 294 -7.30 -10.96 9.98
N PHE A 295 -8.18 -10.36 10.80
CA PHE A 295 -8.19 -10.57 12.25
C PHE A 295 -8.38 -12.04 12.61
N ASN A 296 -9.43 -12.67 12.07
CA ASN A 296 -9.72 -14.07 12.32
C ASN A 296 -8.63 -14.99 11.76
N PHE A 297 -8.13 -14.69 10.54
CA PHE A 297 -7.06 -15.46 9.91
C PHE A 297 -5.76 -15.44 10.74
N TRP A 298 -5.31 -14.26 11.16
CA TRP A 298 -4.05 -14.16 11.90
C TRP A 298 -4.15 -14.77 13.30
N ASN A 299 -5.28 -14.60 14.01
CA ASN A 299 -5.50 -15.28 15.29
C ASN A 299 -5.53 -16.80 15.11
N HIS A 300 -6.20 -17.30 14.09
CA HIS A 300 -6.18 -18.73 13.77
C HIS A 300 -4.77 -19.23 13.44
N MET A 301 -3.97 -18.47 12.71
CA MET A 301 -2.56 -18.81 12.42
C MET A 301 -1.70 -18.85 13.68
N ILE A 302 -1.93 -17.93 14.61
CA ILE A 302 -1.20 -17.92 15.89
C ILE A 302 -1.55 -19.14 16.74
N ASP A 303 -2.84 -19.52 16.81
CA ASP A 303 -3.32 -20.61 17.63
C ASP A 303 -2.93 -21.99 17.07
N ASN A 304 -3.06 -22.16 15.76
CA ASN A 304 -3.07 -23.51 15.17
C ASN A 304 -1.90 -23.79 14.23
N HIS A 305 -1.18 -22.75 13.77
CA HIS A 305 -0.20 -22.90 12.70
C HIS A 305 1.15 -22.22 12.99
N THR A 306 1.65 -22.40 14.22
CA THR A 306 2.90 -21.77 14.69
C THR A 306 4.12 -22.13 13.87
N PHE A 307 4.12 -23.29 13.19
CA PHE A 307 5.20 -23.69 12.28
C PHE A 307 5.41 -22.66 11.16
N PHE A 308 4.34 -22.17 10.54
CA PHE A 308 4.44 -21.17 9.46
C PHE A 308 4.91 -19.80 9.95
N LEU A 309 4.87 -19.56 11.27
CA LEU A 309 5.33 -18.32 11.89
C LEU A 309 6.76 -18.42 12.43
N ARG A 310 7.50 -19.46 12.07
CA ARG A 310 8.90 -19.60 12.44
C ARG A 310 9.76 -18.63 11.61
N PHE A 311 10.80 -18.10 12.26
CA PHE A 311 11.69 -17.12 11.65
C PHE A 311 12.42 -17.66 10.42
N ASP A 312 12.97 -18.87 10.52
CA ASP A 312 13.67 -19.56 9.43
C ASP A 312 12.73 -19.82 8.24
N PHE A 313 11.50 -20.25 8.50
CA PHE A 313 10.49 -20.50 7.49
C PHE A 313 10.08 -19.21 6.76
N MET A 314 9.83 -18.13 7.50
CA MET A 314 9.49 -16.83 6.92
C MET A 314 10.63 -16.24 6.09
N LEU A 315 11.89 -16.39 6.55
CA LEU A 315 13.05 -15.97 5.75
C LEU A 315 13.16 -16.79 4.46
N ALA A 316 12.94 -18.10 4.51
CA ALA A 316 12.96 -18.96 3.34
C ALA A 316 11.88 -18.55 2.31
N ILE A 317 10.64 -18.29 2.77
CA ILE A 317 9.57 -17.80 1.90
C ILE A 317 9.94 -16.44 1.28
N CYS A 318 10.47 -15.50 2.06
CA CYS A 318 10.87 -14.19 1.57
C CYS A 318 11.96 -14.33 0.47
N GLY A 319 12.95 -15.17 0.72
CA GLY A 319 13.99 -15.50 -0.24
C GLY A 319 13.42 -16.13 -1.51
N PHE A 320 12.56 -17.13 -1.37
CA PHE A 320 11.91 -17.80 -2.49
C PHE A 320 11.09 -16.83 -3.35
N VAL A 321 10.22 -16.05 -2.74
CA VAL A 321 9.38 -15.05 -3.44
C VAL A 321 10.25 -14.03 -4.19
N THR A 322 11.33 -13.60 -3.56
CA THR A 322 12.27 -12.66 -4.16
C THR A 322 12.97 -13.26 -5.38
N ILE A 323 13.53 -14.48 -5.26
CA ILE A 323 14.21 -15.18 -6.35
C ILE A 323 13.23 -15.46 -7.49
N PHE A 324 12.06 -15.99 -7.17
CA PHE A 324 11.00 -16.25 -8.16
C PHE A 324 10.64 -14.98 -8.93
N GLY A 325 10.45 -13.86 -8.22
CA GLY A 325 10.18 -12.56 -8.84
C GLY A 325 11.29 -12.14 -9.82
N GLN A 326 12.56 -12.34 -9.47
CA GLN A 326 13.69 -12.01 -10.35
C GLN A 326 13.77 -12.93 -11.58
N ILE A 327 13.50 -14.22 -11.43
CA ILE A 327 13.42 -15.16 -12.55
C ILE A 327 12.30 -14.72 -13.50
N MET A 328 11.11 -14.42 -12.99
CA MET A 328 9.99 -13.93 -13.80
C MET A 328 10.31 -12.62 -14.52
N HIS A 329 10.93 -11.67 -13.81
CA HIS A 329 11.38 -10.42 -14.41
C HIS A 329 12.36 -10.65 -15.58
N TRP A 330 13.34 -11.53 -15.41
CA TRP A 330 14.32 -11.86 -16.45
C TRP A 330 13.66 -12.55 -17.67
N CYS A 331 12.79 -13.53 -17.44
CA CYS A 331 12.07 -14.21 -18.53
C CYS A 331 11.21 -13.23 -19.33
N LEU A 332 10.50 -12.33 -18.64
CA LEU A 332 9.66 -11.32 -19.30
C LEU A 332 10.46 -10.25 -20.02
N SER A 333 11.66 -9.91 -19.54
CA SER A 333 12.59 -9.00 -20.21
C SER A 333 13.06 -9.57 -21.54
N LYS A 334 13.47 -10.85 -21.58
CA LYS A 334 13.84 -11.53 -22.82
C LYS A 334 12.68 -11.58 -23.83
N LYS A 335 11.48 -11.89 -23.35
CA LYS A 335 10.30 -11.94 -24.21
C LYS A 335 9.92 -10.57 -24.78
N GLU A 336 10.11 -9.50 -24.03
CA GLU A 336 9.88 -8.13 -24.51
C GLU A 336 10.90 -7.74 -25.58
N GLU A 337 12.17 -8.12 -25.42
CA GLU A 337 13.21 -7.90 -26.42
C GLU A 337 12.92 -8.66 -27.72
N GLU A 338 12.47 -9.90 -27.63
CA GLU A 338 12.08 -10.71 -28.79
C GLU A 338 10.95 -10.02 -29.57
N ILE A 339 9.89 -9.57 -28.89
CA ILE A 339 8.79 -8.85 -29.54
C ILE A 339 9.29 -7.58 -30.22
N LYS A 340 10.15 -6.79 -29.56
CA LYS A 340 10.72 -5.58 -30.14
C LYS A 340 11.57 -5.87 -31.40
N ARG A 341 12.28 -7.01 -31.45
CA ARG A 341 13.02 -7.43 -32.63
C ARG A 341 12.10 -7.80 -33.79
N LEU A 342 11.04 -8.57 -33.52
CA LEU A 342 10.06 -8.95 -34.53
C LEU A 342 9.32 -7.74 -35.11
N THR A 343 8.90 -6.79 -34.26
CA THR A 343 8.21 -5.55 -34.71
C THR A 343 9.12 -4.62 -35.54
N LYS A 344 10.43 -4.76 -35.48
CA LYS A 344 11.36 -3.99 -36.31
C LYS A 344 11.62 -4.63 -37.69
N LEU A 345 11.25 -5.88 -37.86
CA LEU A 345 11.42 -6.64 -39.11
C LEU A 345 10.17 -6.56 -40.01
N GLU A 346 9.04 -6.15 -39.45
CA GLU A 346 7.81 -5.75 -40.16
C GLU A 346 7.84 -4.27 -40.55
#